data_ac5e1654a74a110467f8d1d444205e05
#
_entry.id   ac5e1654a74a110467f8d1d444205e05
#
_cell.length_a   1.000
_cell.length_b   1.000
_cell.length_c   1.000
_cell.angle_alpha   90.00
_cell.angle_beta   90.00
_cell.angle_gamma   90.00
#
_symmetry.space_group_name_H-M   'P 1'
#
loop_
_entity.id
_entity.type
_entity.pdbx_description
1 polymer ?
#
loop_
_entity_poly.entity_id
_entity_poly.type
_entity_poly.pdbx_seq_one_letter_code
_entity_poly.pdbx_strand_id
1 'polypeptide(L)'
;MKDEYLDKLPENLRLIIQLTDYRTAMILIKHYGGTDYSFPPLKSISESHELAELLGFNNLKKLCQFWNGVTVYIPKSDRYIGILRDKRIEQDLCELGASSQVQRELSKKYNVTTRWIRQVRKNQVNPVARNNQTNQLDMFAL
;
A
#
# COMPACT_ATOMS: atom_id res chain seq x y z
N MET A 1 13.25 -12.20 2.41
CA MET A 1 12.49 -12.32 3.67
C MET A 1 11.03 -12.01 3.41
N LYS A 2 10.13 -12.92 3.76
CA LYS A 2 8.70 -12.68 3.57
C LYS A 2 8.22 -11.58 4.50
N ASP A 3 7.49 -10.64 3.94
CA ASP A 3 6.84 -9.60 4.71
C ASP A 3 5.56 -10.20 5.31
N GLU A 4 5.45 -10.21 6.62
CA GLU A 4 4.28 -10.76 7.31
C GLU A 4 2.96 -10.11 6.90
N TYR A 5 3.02 -8.86 6.46
CA TYR A 5 1.82 -8.14 6.02
C TYR A 5 1.29 -8.65 4.70
N LEU A 6 2.17 -9.09 3.81
CA LEU A 6 1.76 -9.58 2.51
C LEU A 6 0.87 -10.81 2.63
N ASP A 7 1.15 -11.68 3.61
CA ASP A 7 0.36 -12.89 3.81
C ASP A 7 -1.08 -12.60 4.26
N LYS A 8 -1.32 -11.42 4.84
CA LYS A 8 -2.66 -11.02 5.30
C LYS A 8 -3.49 -10.35 4.22
N LEU A 9 -2.92 -10.07 3.08
CA LEU A 9 -3.58 -9.36 1.99
C LEU A 9 -4.15 -10.35 0.97
N PRO A 10 -5.23 -9.97 0.26
CA PRO A 10 -5.72 -10.78 -0.85
C PRO A 10 -4.64 -11.00 -1.90
N GLU A 11 -4.73 -12.13 -2.60
CA GLU A 11 -3.72 -12.52 -3.60
C GLU A 11 -3.50 -11.45 -4.66
N ASN A 12 -4.57 -10.88 -5.21
CA ASN A 12 -4.46 -9.87 -6.26
C ASN A 12 -3.71 -8.63 -5.75
N LEU A 13 -3.97 -8.24 -4.51
CA LEU A 13 -3.30 -7.09 -3.91
C LEU A 13 -1.80 -7.39 -3.67
N ARG A 14 -1.49 -8.59 -3.20
CA ARG A 14 -0.10 -9.01 -3.03
C ARG A 14 0.67 -8.98 -4.35
N LEU A 15 0.04 -9.44 -5.42
CA LEU A 15 0.65 -9.44 -6.75
C LEU A 15 0.93 -8.01 -7.23
N ILE A 16 0.00 -7.10 -7.00
CA ILE A 16 0.20 -5.69 -7.36
C ILE A 16 1.41 -5.12 -6.61
N ILE A 17 1.51 -5.38 -5.31
CA ILE A 17 2.62 -4.91 -4.49
C ILE A 17 3.95 -5.50 -4.98
N GLN A 18 3.98 -6.80 -5.27
CA GLN A 18 5.19 -7.48 -5.71
C GLN A 18 5.65 -7.01 -7.08
N LEU A 19 4.70 -6.72 -7.96
CA LEU A 19 5.01 -6.25 -9.32
C LEU A 19 5.42 -4.78 -9.34
N THR A 20 4.88 -3.99 -8.42
CA THR A 20 5.07 -2.54 -8.38
C THR A 20 5.52 -2.10 -6.98
N ASP A 21 4.63 -1.49 -6.22
CA ASP A 21 4.92 -1.04 -4.85
C ASP A 21 3.62 -0.85 -4.04
N TYR A 22 3.78 -0.50 -2.76
CA TYR A 22 2.64 -0.25 -1.87
C TYR A 22 1.83 0.97 -2.31
N ARG A 23 2.49 2.01 -2.82
CA ARG A 23 1.82 3.22 -3.28
C ARG A 23 0.86 2.92 -4.42
N THR A 24 1.29 2.13 -5.38
CA THR A 24 0.46 1.73 -6.52
C THR A 24 -0.77 0.96 -6.05
N ALA A 25 -0.59 0.03 -5.11
CA ALA A 25 -1.71 -0.72 -4.55
C ALA A 25 -2.70 0.19 -3.84
N MET A 26 -2.23 1.17 -3.06
CA MET A 26 -3.09 2.15 -2.38
C MET A 26 -3.92 2.96 -3.38
N ILE A 27 -3.30 3.41 -4.46
CA ILE A 27 -3.97 4.20 -5.48
C ILE A 27 -5.05 3.38 -6.16
N LEU A 28 -4.74 2.13 -6.51
CA LEU A 28 -5.73 1.25 -7.15
C LEU A 28 -6.92 0.97 -6.25
N ILE A 29 -6.70 0.73 -4.95
CA ILE A 29 -7.79 0.52 -4.01
C ILE A 29 -8.65 1.77 -3.90
N LYS A 30 -8.06 2.95 -3.84
CA LYS A 30 -8.81 4.21 -3.73
C LYS A 30 -9.69 4.46 -4.94
N HIS A 31 -9.18 4.20 -6.14
CA HIS A 31 -9.89 4.54 -7.37
C HIS A 31 -10.79 3.43 -7.89
N TYR A 32 -10.42 2.17 -7.69
CA TYR A 32 -11.11 1.03 -8.28
C TYR A 32 -11.51 -0.04 -7.26
N GLY A 33 -11.31 0.22 -5.97
CA GLY A 33 -11.65 -0.75 -4.93
C GLY A 33 -13.10 -1.20 -4.99
N GLY A 34 -13.32 -2.50 -4.88
CA GLY A 34 -14.64 -3.09 -4.93
C GLY A 34 -15.17 -3.32 -6.34
N THR A 35 -14.34 -3.16 -7.36
CA THR A 35 -14.74 -3.35 -8.76
C THR A 35 -13.80 -4.30 -9.48
N ASP A 36 -14.28 -4.85 -10.58
CA ASP A 36 -13.46 -5.60 -11.51
C ASP A 36 -12.83 -4.61 -12.49
N TYR A 37 -11.50 -4.62 -12.56
CA TYR A 37 -10.78 -3.75 -13.47
C TYR A 37 -10.10 -4.57 -14.56
N SER A 38 -10.34 -4.19 -15.83
CA SER A 38 -9.73 -4.85 -16.98
C SER A 38 -8.43 -4.14 -17.33
N PHE A 39 -7.30 -4.78 -17.07
CA PHE A 39 -6.01 -4.21 -17.45
C PHE A 39 -5.86 -4.27 -18.97
N PRO A 40 -5.54 -3.14 -19.62
CA PRO A 40 -5.41 -3.12 -21.07
C PRO A 40 -4.25 -4.01 -21.54
N PRO A 41 -4.32 -4.54 -22.76
CA PRO A 41 -3.19 -5.26 -23.33
C PRO A 41 -1.95 -4.36 -23.38
N LEU A 42 -0.76 -4.96 -23.19
CA LEU A 42 0.49 -4.21 -23.20
C LEU A 42 0.67 -3.40 -24.48
N LYS A 43 0.16 -3.91 -25.60
CA LYS A 43 0.26 -3.21 -26.88
C LYS A 43 -0.59 -1.95 -26.96
N SER A 44 -1.61 -1.82 -26.11
CA SER A 44 -2.60 -0.73 -26.18
C SER A 44 -2.30 0.42 -25.22
N ILE A 45 -1.30 0.28 -24.34
CA ILE A 45 -1.02 1.32 -23.35
C ILE A 45 -0.10 2.40 -23.93
N SER A 46 -0.26 3.62 -23.40
CA SER A 46 0.60 4.75 -23.73
C SER A 46 0.82 5.58 -22.45
N GLU A 47 1.75 6.51 -22.52
CA GLU A 47 2.02 7.41 -21.39
C GLU A 47 0.84 8.33 -21.08
N SER A 48 -0.06 8.52 -22.04
CA SER A 48 -1.27 9.32 -21.85
C SER A 48 -2.44 8.53 -21.27
N HIS A 49 -2.27 7.22 -21.05
CA HIS A 49 -3.32 6.39 -20.46
C HIS A 49 -3.66 6.89 -19.05
N GLU A 50 -4.94 6.82 -18.68
CA GLU A 50 -5.39 7.25 -17.36
C GLU A 50 -4.60 6.65 -16.21
N LEU A 51 -4.35 5.32 -16.26
CA LEU A 51 -3.56 4.65 -15.24
C LEU A 51 -2.09 5.06 -15.29
N ALA A 52 -1.56 5.40 -16.45
CA ALA A 52 -0.17 5.88 -16.54
C ALA A 52 0.02 7.19 -15.78
N GLU A 53 -0.98 8.05 -15.79
CA GLU A 53 -0.93 9.29 -15.01
C GLU A 53 -1.04 9.04 -13.50
N LEU A 54 -1.85 8.06 -13.10
CA LEU A 54 -2.06 7.74 -11.69
C LEU A 54 -0.90 6.95 -11.09
N LEU A 55 -0.41 5.94 -11.79
CA LEU A 55 0.54 4.96 -11.25
C LEU A 55 1.96 5.16 -11.73
N GLY A 56 2.15 5.90 -12.82
CA GLY A 56 3.40 5.93 -13.55
C GLY A 56 3.40 4.87 -14.65
N PHE A 57 3.99 5.23 -15.80
CA PHE A 57 3.97 4.36 -16.98
C PHE A 57 4.69 3.03 -16.74
N ASN A 58 5.81 3.05 -16.01
CA ASN A 58 6.56 1.84 -15.73
C ASN A 58 5.75 0.85 -14.88
N ASN A 59 5.02 1.35 -13.89
CA ASN A 59 4.17 0.50 -13.06
C ASN A 59 3.01 -0.07 -13.87
N LEU A 60 2.40 0.75 -14.73
CA LEU A 60 1.34 0.29 -15.61
C LEU A 60 1.84 -0.81 -16.55
N LYS A 61 3.04 -0.64 -17.12
CA LYS A 61 3.65 -1.66 -17.98
C LYS A 61 3.80 -2.99 -17.24
N LYS A 62 4.32 -2.95 -16.02
CA LYS A 62 4.52 -4.16 -15.21
C LYS A 62 3.21 -4.90 -14.97
N LEU A 63 2.16 -4.17 -14.63
CA LEU A 63 0.84 -4.76 -14.40
C LEU A 63 0.24 -5.33 -15.68
N CYS A 64 0.37 -4.62 -16.80
CA CYS A 64 -0.15 -5.08 -18.09
C CYS A 64 0.66 -6.25 -18.68
N GLN A 65 1.93 -6.37 -18.33
CA GLN A 65 2.72 -7.54 -18.70
C GLN A 65 2.22 -8.80 -17.99
N PHE A 66 1.83 -8.67 -16.74
CA PHE A 66 1.33 -9.79 -15.95
C PHE A 66 -0.13 -10.10 -16.28
N TRP A 67 -0.98 -9.07 -16.33
CA TRP A 67 -2.42 -9.21 -16.59
C TRP A 67 -2.78 -8.62 -17.96
N ASN A 68 -2.17 -9.13 -18.98
CA ASN A 68 -2.34 -8.66 -20.36
C ASN A 68 -3.79 -8.89 -20.83
N GLY A 69 -4.62 -7.87 -20.79
CA GLY A 69 -6.02 -7.96 -21.18
C GLY A 69 -6.92 -8.71 -20.20
N VAL A 70 -6.45 -8.96 -18.98
CA VAL A 70 -7.18 -9.75 -17.97
C VAL A 70 -7.96 -8.83 -17.05
N THR A 71 -9.18 -9.25 -16.70
CA THR A 71 -10.00 -8.56 -15.71
C THR A 71 -9.64 -9.07 -14.30
N VAL A 72 -9.35 -8.15 -13.40
CA VAL A 72 -8.88 -8.46 -12.05
C VAL A 72 -9.75 -7.73 -11.04
N TYR A 73 -10.23 -8.45 -10.02
CA TYR A 73 -10.97 -7.81 -8.94
C TYR A 73 -10.02 -7.03 -8.02
N ILE A 74 -10.31 -5.75 -7.82
CA ILE A 74 -9.57 -4.89 -6.90
C ILE A 74 -10.32 -4.87 -5.57
N PRO A 75 -9.71 -5.35 -4.47
CA PRO A 75 -10.40 -5.44 -3.19
C PRO A 75 -10.85 -4.08 -2.68
N LYS A 76 -11.99 -4.07 -2.02
CA LYS A 76 -12.53 -2.88 -1.37
C LYS A 76 -12.29 -3.01 0.12
N SER A 77 -11.45 -2.14 0.70
CA SER A 77 -11.37 -2.05 2.16
C SER A 77 -10.43 -0.95 2.62
N ASP A 78 -10.94 -0.08 3.46
CA ASP A 78 -10.12 0.93 4.16
C ASP A 78 -9.09 0.26 5.06
N ARG A 79 -9.36 -0.97 5.51
CA ARG A 79 -8.43 -1.76 6.29
C ARG A 79 -7.11 -1.98 5.55
N TYR A 80 -7.19 -2.37 4.27
CA TYR A 80 -5.98 -2.61 3.48
C TYR A 80 -5.24 -1.31 3.20
N ILE A 81 -5.96 -0.21 2.99
CA ILE A 81 -5.35 1.11 2.82
C ILE A 81 -4.55 1.48 4.06
N GLY A 82 -5.10 1.23 5.25
CA GLY A 82 -4.40 1.50 6.51
C GLY A 82 -3.11 0.69 6.65
N ILE A 83 -3.18 -0.60 6.35
CA ILE A 83 -2.00 -1.49 6.40
C ILE A 83 -0.92 -1.01 5.42
N LEU A 84 -1.32 -0.69 4.20
CA LEU A 84 -0.39 -0.25 3.17
C LEU A 84 0.22 1.12 3.51
N ARG A 85 -0.58 2.03 4.04
CA ARG A 85 -0.11 3.34 4.51
C ARG A 85 0.95 3.18 5.59
N ASP A 86 0.68 2.36 6.59
CA ASP A 86 1.61 2.17 7.71
C ASP A 86 2.91 1.54 7.24
N LYS A 87 2.83 0.61 6.31
CA LYS A 87 4.04 0.02 5.71
C LYS A 87 4.85 1.06 4.95
N ARG A 88 4.18 1.95 4.26
CA ARG A 88 4.84 3.06 3.55
C ARG A 88 5.52 4.01 4.53
N ILE A 89 4.87 4.30 5.66
CA ILE A 89 5.45 5.11 6.73
C ILE A 89 6.72 4.44 7.28
N GLU A 90 6.67 3.14 7.52
CA GLU A 90 7.84 2.38 7.97
C GLU A 90 9.02 2.55 7.02
N GLN A 91 8.76 2.43 5.71
CA GLN A 91 9.80 2.59 4.70
C GLN A 91 10.38 4.00 4.71
N ASP A 92 9.53 5.02 4.80
CA ASP A 92 9.98 6.41 4.84
C ASP A 92 10.82 6.68 6.10
N LEU A 93 10.42 6.13 7.25
CA LEU A 93 11.20 6.27 8.48
C LEU A 93 12.58 5.61 8.37
N CYS A 94 12.66 4.47 7.70
CA CYS A 94 13.94 3.79 7.47
C CYS A 94 14.86 4.63 6.59
N GLU A 95 14.32 5.29 5.58
CA GLU A 95 15.11 6.08 4.64
C GLU A 95 15.49 7.45 5.19
N LEU A 96 14.56 8.13 5.88
CA LEU A 96 14.70 9.53 6.28
C LEU A 96 15.10 9.69 7.73
N GLY A 97 15.03 8.63 8.53
CA GLY A 97 15.21 8.71 9.97
C GLY A 97 13.93 9.13 10.67
N ALA A 98 14.02 9.39 11.96
CA ALA A 98 12.84 9.65 12.79
C ALA A 98 12.99 10.93 13.61
N SER A 99 13.58 11.97 13.03
CA SER A 99 13.65 13.28 13.68
C SER A 99 12.26 13.91 13.82
N SER A 100 12.12 14.87 14.70
CA SER A 100 10.85 15.59 14.89
C SER A 100 10.36 16.22 13.59
N GLN A 101 11.27 16.75 12.79
CA GLN A 101 10.92 17.34 11.50
C GLN A 101 10.36 16.29 10.54
N VAL A 102 11.01 15.13 10.42
CA VAL A 102 10.55 14.05 9.57
C VAL A 102 9.17 13.55 10.03
N GLN A 103 8.97 13.39 11.35
CA GLN A 103 7.68 12.97 11.88
C GLN A 103 6.57 13.95 11.48
N ARG A 104 6.83 15.25 11.55
CA ARG A 104 5.84 16.26 11.14
C ARG A 104 5.56 16.20 9.64
N GLU A 105 6.58 16.03 8.83
CA GLU A 105 6.43 15.92 7.38
C GLU A 105 5.61 14.69 6.99
N LEU A 106 5.91 13.55 7.61
CA LEU A 106 5.17 12.31 7.34
C LEU A 106 3.72 12.40 7.83
N SER A 107 3.49 13.06 8.95
CA SER A 107 2.14 13.33 9.47
C SER A 107 1.29 14.05 8.44
N LYS A 108 1.83 15.06 7.81
CA LYS A 108 1.13 15.82 6.77
C LYS A 108 0.96 14.99 5.49
N LYS A 109 2.02 14.29 5.08
CA LYS A 109 2.02 13.50 3.86
C LYS A 109 0.94 12.41 3.88
N TYR A 110 0.79 11.73 5.01
CA TYR A 110 -0.13 10.60 5.15
C TYR A 110 -1.44 10.96 5.85
N ASN A 111 -1.61 12.23 6.24
CA ASN A 111 -2.79 12.72 6.94
C ASN A 111 -3.09 11.90 8.20
N VAL A 112 -2.07 11.70 9.00
CA VAL A 112 -2.15 11.03 10.31
C VAL A 112 -1.48 11.92 11.36
N THR A 113 -1.67 11.60 12.64
CA THR A 113 -1.04 12.37 13.72
C THR A 113 0.44 12.02 13.84
N THR A 114 1.23 12.95 14.43
CA THR A 114 2.63 12.63 14.76
C THR A 114 2.72 11.50 15.78
N ARG A 115 1.70 11.39 16.65
CA ARG A 115 1.59 10.28 17.59
C ARG A 115 1.51 8.95 16.84
N TRP A 116 0.73 8.90 15.74
CA TRP A 116 0.62 7.70 14.92
C TRP A 116 1.95 7.35 14.26
N ILE A 117 2.68 8.34 13.77
CA ILE A 117 4.01 8.13 13.18
C ILE A 117 4.95 7.51 14.22
N ARG A 118 4.96 8.05 15.45
CA ARG A 118 5.78 7.50 16.53
C ARG A 118 5.37 6.08 16.90
N GLN A 119 4.06 5.79 16.84
CA GLN A 119 3.55 4.45 17.11
C GLN A 119 4.01 3.45 16.06
N VAL A 120 3.96 3.81 14.80
CA VAL A 120 4.46 2.97 13.70
C VAL A 120 5.96 2.68 13.89
N ARG A 121 6.73 3.71 14.23
CA ARG A 121 8.17 3.56 14.50
C ARG A 121 8.42 2.61 15.67
N LYS A 122 7.66 2.74 16.75
CA LYS A 122 7.78 1.90 17.94
C LYS A 122 7.49 0.44 17.62
N ASN A 123 6.46 0.18 16.83
CA ASN A 123 6.08 -1.17 16.41
C ASN A 123 7.16 -1.80 15.54
N GLN A 124 7.80 -0.99 14.70
CA GLN A 124 8.90 -1.43 13.85
C GLN A 124 10.10 -1.89 14.67
N VAL A 125 10.41 -1.16 15.75
CA VAL A 125 11.55 -1.45 16.63
C VAL A 125 11.23 -2.61 17.57
N ASN A 126 9.97 -2.77 17.98
CA ASN A 126 9.55 -3.77 18.97
C ASN A 126 8.42 -4.65 18.41
N PRO A 127 8.74 -5.75 17.73
CA PRO A 127 7.74 -6.64 17.14
C PRO A 127 6.75 -7.23 18.13
N VAL A 128 7.18 -7.49 19.38
CA VAL A 128 6.29 -8.05 20.42
C VAL A 128 5.18 -7.07 20.78
N ALA A 129 5.52 -5.80 20.99
CA ALA A 129 4.54 -4.77 21.26
C ALA A 129 3.57 -4.59 20.11
N ARG A 130 4.06 -4.72 18.88
CA ARG A 130 3.24 -4.65 17.68
C ARG A 130 2.20 -5.77 17.62
N ASN A 131 2.62 -7.00 17.91
CA ASN A 131 1.70 -8.13 17.93
C ASN A 131 0.59 -7.95 18.97
N ASN A 132 0.95 -7.46 20.15
CA ASN A 132 -0.02 -7.18 21.21
C ASN A 132 -1.02 -6.12 20.78
N GLN A 133 -0.57 -5.06 20.11
CA GLN A 133 -1.44 -3.99 19.62
C GLN A 133 -2.37 -4.51 18.53
N THR A 134 -1.88 -5.34 17.64
CA THR A 134 -2.72 -5.94 16.60
C THR A 134 -3.84 -6.75 17.23
N ASN A 135 -3.55 -7.53 18.25
CA ASN A 135 -4.54 -8.31 18.97
C ASN A 135 -5.59 -7.41 19.64
N GLN A 136 -5.16 -6.30 20.25
CA GLN A 136 -6.08 -5.35 20.85
C GLN A 136 -6.99 -4.69 19.83
N LEU A 137 -6.43 -4.29 18.71
CA LEU A 137 -7.21 -3.69 17.63
C LEU A 137 -8.25 -4.68 17.07
N ASP A 138 -7.87 -5.94 16.93
CA ASP A 138 -8.80 -6.97 16.47
C ASP A 138 -9.98 -7.15 17.44
N MET A 139 -9.72 -7.03 18.73
CA MET A 139 -10.79 -7.08 19.74
C MET A 139 -11.78 -5.93 19.61
N PHE A 140 -11.30 -4.74 19.29
CA PHE A 140 -12.14 -3.55 19.14
C PHE A 140 -12.77 -3.42 17.75
N ALA A 141 -12.25 -4.12 16.78
CA ALA A 141 -12.78 -4.08 15.41
C ALA A 141 -14.04 -4.93 15.23
N LEU A 142 -14.35 -5.73 16.21
CA LEU A 142 -15.58 -6.52 16.21
C LEU A 142 -16.75 -5.66 16.72
#